data_77005008d5d631d42c0f67b3bacbfeef
#
_entry.id   77005008d5d631d42c0f67b3bacbfeef
#
_cell.length_a   1.000
_cell.length_b   1.000
_cell.length_c   1.000
_cell.angle_alpha   90.00
_cell.angle_beta   90.00
_cell.angle_gamma   90.00
#
_symmetry.space_group_name_H-M   'P 1'
#
loop_
_entity.id
_entity.type
_entity.pdbx_description
1 polymer ?
#
loop_
_entity_poly.entity_id
_entity_poly.type
_entity_poly.pdbx_seq_one_letter_code
_entity_poly.pdbx_strand_id
1 'polypeptide(L)'
;MKSLDVVTLTAAIVVSSCFAVGQVGKTEITKWQYGKNGAVSLTYDDGSINQFRVAVPIMDNLGLPATFFIITGDIPGSRYSGTFVGRPTNAIIAETAHIPTNKDNFFERASAIGFLGYKGTIEYHTRAGELYDEGKDAEQAYHVLDEGYEKVRKGAFPPATSRDNSSENGKHITWDELRALANRGYEFASHTVTHPRMAVLDDANLVYELEMSRQEILDQLGFKHTFSVECPYGTENDRAVQAALLRYQLARNYMPDPEVDDLDRSNAMDPATSRKEYVRWQRGPLTETPMELMKSWVDKTAGQGNIWLVLVFHGVDGIGWKPKTGADLKNYFSYIKSREQSLWVATFQDVAKYLRERQHATVASYRDGEIISAVLRSDLTNVRYDLPLTLKTQVPDEWKTVEIQQGEKRKQVDVIQSNSANYVLYQAVPNAEVVKLSRVAQTQ
;
A
#
# COMPACT_ATOMS: atom_id res chain seq x y z
N MET A 1 -31.37 79.72 15.70
CA MET A 1 -30.56 78.90 14.77
C MET A 1 -29.26 78.59 15.51
N LYS A 2 -29.11 77.41 16.04
CA LYS A 2 -27.88 76.94 16.73
C LYS A 2 -27.18 75.99 15.84
N SER A 3 -25.92 76.26 15.49
CA SER A 3 -25.03 75.39 14.71
C SER A 3 -24.62 74.18 15.57
N LEU A 4 -24.79 72.99 15.02
CA LEU A 4 -24.22 71.77 15.57
C LEU A 4 -22.83 71.55 14.97
N ASP A 5 -21.81 71.54 15.82
CA ASP A 5 -20.46 71.13 15.49
C ASP A 5 -20.36 69.60 15.49
N VAL A 6 -20.00 69.03 14.33
CA VAL A 6 -19.75 67.60 14.18
C VAL A 6 -18.30 67.35 14.49
N VAL A 7 -18.02 66.69 15.62
CA VAL A 7 -16.68 66.20 15.97
C VAL A 7 -16.48 64.84 15.33
N THR A 8 -15.61 64.77 14.32
CA THR A 8 -15.21 63.50 13.67
C THR A 8 -14.13 62.85 14.48
N LEU A 9 -14.47 61.73 15.14
CA LEU A 9 -13.54 60.89 15.89
C LEU A 9 -12.87 59.89 14.94
N THR A 10 -11.61 60.11 14.56
CA THR A 10 -10.81 59.21 13.76
C THR A 10 -10.23 58.13 14.69
N ALA A 11 -10.82 56.92 14.67
CA ALA A 11 -10.27 55.76 15.36
C ALA A 11 -9.12 55.19 14.55
N ALA A 12 -7.90 55.33 15.02
CA ALA A 12 -6.73 54.63 14.47
C ALA A 12 -6.78 53.16 14.85
N ILE A 13 -7.06 52.30 13.90
CA ILE A 13 -6.94 50.85 14.07
C ILE A 13 -5.45 50.50 14.05
N VAL A 14 -4.87 50.27 15.22
CA VAL A 14 -3.54 49.67 15.37
C VAL A 14 -3.72 48.17 15.06
N VAL A 15 -3.39 47.74 13.83
CA VAL A 15 -3.26 46.33 13.49
C VAL A 15 -1.98 45.84 14.14
N SER A 16 -2.10 45.28 15.34
CA SER A 16 -1.02 44.56 16.01
C SER A 16 -0.87 43.22 15.26
N SER A 17 0.12 43.15 14.39
CA SER A 17 0.59 41.87 13.79
C SER A 17 1.21 41.05 14.92
N CYS A 18 0.39 40.26 15.63
CA CYS A 18 0.89 39.18 16.47
C CYS A 18 1.56 38.14 15.56
N PHE A 19 2.86 38.26 15.37
CA PHE A 19 3.65 37.10 14.98
C PHE A 19 3.43 36.07 16.09
N ALA A 20 2.82 34.93 15.74
CA ALA A 20 2.71 33.81 16.66
C ALA A 20 4.13 33.28 16.91
N VAL A 21 4.77 33.79 17.96
CA VAL A 21 6.01 33.23 18.49
C VAL A 21 5.67 31.81 18.92
N GLY A 22 6.29 30.82 18.26
CA GLY A 22 6.09 29.41 18.57
C GLY A 22 6.33 29.18 20.07
N GLN A 23 5.39 28.51 20.73
CA GLN A 23 5.51 28.25 22.15
C GLN A 23 6.54 27.12 22.37
N VAL A 24 7.67 27.44 23.01
CA VAL A 24 8.68 26.46 23.43
C VAL A 24 8.02 25.31 24.20
N GLY A 25 8.34 24.09 23.83
CA GLY A 25 7.75 22.87 24.39
C GLY A 25 6.54 22.35 23.60
N LYS A 26 5.95 23.14 22.69
CA LYS A 26 4.87 22.65 21.85
C LYS A 26 5.34 21.47 21.03
N THR A 27 4.59 20.35 21.10
CA THR A 27 4.89 19.11 20.40
C THR A 27 3.71 18.71 19.51
N GLU A 28 4.01 18.27 18.31
CA GLU A 28 3.04 17.75 17.34
C GLU A 28 3.54 16.42 16.72
N ILE A 29 2.61 15.57 16.29
CA ILE A 29 2.94 14.37 15.50
C ILE A 29 3.04 14.81 14.04
N THR A 30 4.16 14.50 13.37
CA THR A 30 4.34 14.90 11.97
C THR A 30 3.42 14.11 11.05
N LYS A 31 3.00 14.73 9.94
CA LYS A 31 2.11 14.09 8.97
C LYS A 31 2.73 12.82 8.36
N TRP A 32 4.01 12.88 8.04
CA TRP A 32 4.79 11.76 7.51
C TRP A 32 5.96 11.46 8.43
N GLN A 33 6.40 10.19 8.42
CA GLN A 33 7.56 9.74 9.16
C GLN A 33 8.77 10.63 8.86
N TYR A 34 9.59 10.90 9.86
CA TYR A 34 10.77 11.77 9.81
C TYR A 34 10.49 13.23 9.42
N GLY A 35 9.24 13.70 9.50
CA GLY A 35 8.85 15.05 9.13
C GLY A 35 8.93 15.33 7.62
N LYS A 36 8.81 14.30 6.79
CA LYS A 36 8.84 14.41 5.34
C LYS A 36 7.58 15.06 4.78
N ASN A 37 7.62 15.44 3.50
CA ASN A 37 6.51 16.11 2.81
C ASN A 37 5.54 15.13 2.13
N GLY A 38 5.93 13.88 1.93
CA GLY A 38 5.10 12.85 1.31
C GLY A 38 5.71 11.47 1.49
N ALA A 39 4.98 10.44 1.09
CA ALA A 39 5.47 9.07 1.12
C ALA A 39 5.44 8.43 -0.27
N VAL A 40 6.35 7.47 -0.50
CA VAL A 40 6.41 6.66 -1.72
C VAL A 40 6.53 5.20 -1.34
N SER A 41 5.68 4.34 -1.92
CA SER A 41 5.83 2.89 -1.82
C SER A 41 6.06 2.30 -3.21
N LEU A 42 7.15 1.54 -3.35
CA LEU A 42 7.43 0.74 -4.54
C LEU A 42 6.70 -0.59 -4.36
N THR A 43 5.74 -0.90 -5.21
CA THR A 43 5.00 -2.16 -5.14
C THR A 43 5.14 -2.94 -6.45
N TYR A 44 5.28 -4.25 -6.33
CA TYR A 44 5.38 -5.20 -7.44
C TYR A 44 4.29 -6.24 -7.32
N ASP A 45 3.64 -6.58 -8.45
CA ASP A 45 2.63 -7.62 -8.52
C ASP A 45 3.17 -8.88 -9.21
N ASP A 46 2.47 -10.00 -9.06
CA ASP A 46 2.69 -11.30 -9.71
C ASP A 46 3.89 -12.10 -9.16
N GLY A 47 4.93 -11.47 -8.65
CA GLY A 47 6.13 -12.17 -8.18
C GLY A 47 7.02 -12.71 -9.32
N SER A 48 7.04 -12.05 -10.49
CA SER A 48 7.86 -12.49 -11.63
C SER A 48 9.35 -12.46 -11.30
N ILE A 49 10.11 -13.44 -11.80
CA ILE A 49 11.48 -13.72 -11.34
C ILE A 49 12.44 -12.53 -11.49
N ASN A 50 12.30 -11.71 -12.53
CA ASN A 50 13.18 -10.57 -12.73
C ASN A 50 12.92 -9.41 -11.77
N GLN A 51 11.80 -9.38 -11.07
CA GLN A 51 11.62 -8.46 -9.93
C GLN A 51 12.71 -8.73 -8.87
N PHE A 52 13.04 -9.98 -8.65
CA PHE A 52 14.03 -10.40 -7.64
C PHE A 52 15.46 -10.44 -8.19
N ARG A 53 15.65 -10.76 -9.48
CA ARG A 53 17.00 -10.89 -10.09
C ARG A 53 17.54 -9.57 -10.62
N VAL A 54 16.67 -8.62 -10.97
CA VAL A 54 17.05 -7.33 -11.57
C VAL A 54 16.67 -6.16 -10.68
N ALA A 55 15.38 -6.03 -10.29
CA ALA A 55 14.94 -4.84 -9.55
C ALA A 55 15.45 -4.82 -8.11
N VAL A 56 15.44 -5.95 -7.38
CA VAL A 56 15.95 -6.02 -6.01
C VAL A 56 17.41 -5.55 -5.90
N PRO A 57 18.38 -6.03 -6.71
CA PRO A 57 19.76 -5.51 -6.65
C PRO A 57 19.88 -4.00 -6.86
N ILE A 58 19.03 -3.41 -7.71
CA ILE A 58 19.01 -1.96 -7.93
C ILE A 58 18.51 -1.24 -6.67
N MET A 59 17.43 -1.73 -6.07
CA MET A 59 16.86 -1.17 -4.85
C MET A 59 17.81 -1.31 -3.66
N ASP A 60 18.49 -2.45 -3.51
CA ASP A 60 19.52 -2.66 -2.48
C ASP A 60 20.64 -1.61 -2.54
N ASN A 61 21.17 -1.39 -3.74
CA ASN A 61 22.25 -0.42 -3.94
C ASN A 61 21.83 1.02 -3.59
N LEU A 62 20.54 1.31 -3.62
CA LEU A 62 19.95 2.62 -3.30
C LEU A 62 19.39 2.67 -1.88
N GLY A 63 19.32 1.54 -1.17
CA GLY A 63 18.70 1.44 0.15
C GLY A 63 17.20 1.73 0.11
N LEU A 64 16.50 1.28 -0.95
CA LEU A 64 15.06 1.47 -1.12
C LEU A 64 14.31 0.18 -0.76
N PRO A 65 13.35 0.23 0.18
CA PRO A 65 12.44 -0.88 0.45
C PRO A 65 11.38 -1.00 -0.64
N ALA A 66 10.78 -2.19 -0.74
CA ALA A 66 9.63 -2.44 -1.61
C ALA A 66 8.67 -3.47 -1.01
N THR A 67 7.48 -3.53 -1.58
CA THR A 67 6.44 -4.51 -1.28
C THR A 67 6.18 -5.36 -2.51
N PHE A 68 6.16 -6.68 -2.34
CA PHE A 68 5.83 -7.64 -3.40
C PHE A 68 4.51 -8.32 -3.06
N PHE A 69 3.50 -8.12 -3.91
CA PHE A 69 2.25 -8.86 -3.86
C PHE A 69 2.45 -10.16 -4.66
N ILE A 70 2.55 -11.28 -3.95
CA ILE A 70 2.96 -12.57 -4.52
C ILE A 70 1.78 -13.52 -4.71
N ILE A 71 1.76 -14.22 -5.85
CA ILE A 71 0.81 -15.32 -6.11
C ILE A 71 1.35 -16.54 -5.39
N THR A 72 0.77 -16.88 -4.25
CA THR A 72 1.35 -17.88 -3.36
C THR A 72 1.33 -19.29 -3.93
N GLY A 73 0.35 -19.64 -4.75
CA GLY A 73 0.24 -20.96 -5.36
C GLY A 73 1.26 -21.25 -6.45
N ASP A 74 1.94 -20.24 -6.97
CA ASP A 74 2.97 -20.36 -8.01
C ASP A 74 4.38 -20.59 -7.44
N ILE A 75 4.55 -20.45 -6.13
CA ILE A 75 5.85 -20.60 -5.47
C ILE A 75 6.12 -22.10 -5.23
N PRO A 76 7.26 -22.63 -5.69
CA PRO A 76 7.59 -24.03 -5.48
C PRO A 76 7.59 -24.43 -3.99
N GLY A 77 6.89 -25.51 -3.67
CA GLY A 77 6.73 -25.98 -2.30
C GLY A 77 5.58 -25.37 -1.53
N SER A 78 4.76 -24.52 -2.15
CA SER A 78 3.52 -24.03 -1.55
C SER A 78 2.55 -25.18 -1.25
N ARG A 79 1.96 -25.15 -0.07
CA ARG A 79 0.97 -26.13 0.38
C ARG A 79 -0.37 -25.96 -0.34
N TYR A 80 -0.70 -24.72 -0.69
CA TYR A 80 -1.92 -24.34 -1.38
C TYR A 80 -1.61 -23.88 -2.81
N SER A 81 -1.72 -24.82 -3.77
CA SER A 81 -1.47 -24.54 -5.19
C SER A 81 -2.73 -24.23 -6.00
N GLY A 82 -3.85 -24.10 -5.33
CA GLY A 82 -5.16 -23.84 -5.92
C GLY A 82 -6.00 -25.09 -6.12
N THR A 83 -7.29 -24.95 -5.83
CA THR A 83 -8.29 -25.98 -6.06
C THR A 83 -9.67 -25.31 -6.19
N PHE A 84 -10.59 -25.96 -6.87
CA PHE A 84 -11.99 -25.56 -6.84
C PHE A 84 -12.66 -26.12 -5.59
N VAL A 85 -13.30 -25.25 -4.85
CA VAL A 85 -14.08 -25.59 -3.65
C VAL A 85 -15.56 -25.63 -4.05
N GLY A 86 -16.10 -26.84 -4.24
CA GLY A 86 -17.49 -27.01 -4.66
C GLY A 86 -17.84 -28.44 -4.99
N ARG A 87 -18.94 -28.62 -5.69
CA ARG A 87 -19.33 -29.96 -6.21
C ARG A 87 -18.34 -30.44 -7.31
N PRO A 88 -18.28 -31.74 -7.57
CA PRO A 88 -17.35 -32.28 -8.59
C PRO A 88 -17.48 -31.58 -9.93
N THR A 89 -16.34 -31.17 -10.52
CA THR A 89 -16.30 -30.43 -11.80
C THR A 89 -16.91 -31.20 -12.98
N ASN A 90 -16.81 -32.54 -12.97
CA ASN A 90 -17.47 -33.38 -13.97
C ASN A 90 -19.01 -33.28 -13.92
N ALA A 91 -19.60 -33.07 -12.75
CA ALA A 91 -21.04 -32.84 -12.61
C ALA A 91 -21.43 -31.47 -13.21
N ILE A 92 -20.59 -30.44 -13.00
CA ILE A 92 -20.81 -29.13 -13.61
C ILE A 92 -20.70 -29.22 -15.14
N ILE A 93 -19.66 -29.89 -15.68
CA ILE A 93 -19.51 -30.13 -17.12
C ILE A 93 -20.75 -30.79 -17.70
N ALA A 94 -21.24 -31.87 -17.05
CA ALA A 94 -22.43 -32.62 -17.54
C ALA A 94 -23.68 -31.75 -17.56
N GLU A 95 -23.89 -30.96 -16.50
CA GLU A 95 -25.04 -30.04 -16.38
C GLU A 95 -25.07 -28.98 -17.49
N THR A 96 -23.89 -28.46 -17.90
CA THR A 96 -23.80 -27.44 -18.96
C THR A 96 -24.25 -27.93 -20.34
N ALA A 97 -24.48 -29.24 -20.51
CA ALA A 97 -25.07 -29.78 -21.73
C ALA A 97 -26.57 -29.47 -21.89
N HIS A 98 -27.24 -29.17 -20.78
CA HIS A 98 -28.68 -29.03 -20.74
C HIS A 98 -29.16 -27.71 -20.13
N ILE A 99 -28.36 -27.10 -19.28
CA ILE A 99 -28.66 -25.85 -18.57
C ILE A 99 -27.62 -24.82 -18.99
N PRO A 100 -27.99 -23.73 -19.71
CA PRO A 100 -27.07 -22.67 -20.03
C PRO A 100 -26.63 -21.90 -18.79
N THR A 101 -25.52 -21.18 -18.89
CA THR A 101 -25.06 -20.27 -17.85
C THR A 101 -26.05 -19.12 -17.70
N ASN A 102 -26.36 -18.75 -16.48
CA ASN A 102 -27.28 -17.69 -16.11
C ASN A 102 -26.88 -17.10 -14.75
N LYS A 103 -27.62 -16.11 -14.25
CA LYS A 103 -27.33 -15.42 -12.99
C LYS A 103 -27.18 -16.33 -11.76
N ASP A 104 -27.86 -17.48 -11.74
CA ASP A 104 -27.91 -18.36 -10.57
C ASP A 104 -26.73 -19.35 -10.51
N ASN A 105 -26.09 -19.64 -11.65
CA ASN A 105 -24.97 -20.58 -11.73
C ASN A 105 -23.66 -19.95 -12.24
N PHE A 106 -23.64 -18.68 -12.58
CA PHE A 106 -22.50 -18.00 -13.18
C PHE A 106 -21.25 -18.04 -12.28
N PHE A 107 -21.36 -17.67 -11.03
CA PHE A 107 -20.20 -17.59 -10.12
C PHE A 107 -19.56 -18.98 -9.88
N GLU A 108 -20.38 -20.02 -9.67
CA GLU A 108 -19.87 -21.38 -9.55
C GLU A 108 -19.14 -21.80 -10.82
N ARG A 109 -19.72 -21.57 -12.00
CA ARG A 109 -19.14 -21.95 -13.28
C ARG A 109 -17.87 -21.14 -13.59
N ALA A 110 -17.87 -19.87 -13.30
CA ALA A 110 -16.70 -19.02 -13.43
C ALA A 110 -15.57 -19.48 -12.53
N SER A 111 -15.87 -19.87 -11.27
CA SER A 111 -14.90 -20.43 -10.35
C SER A 111 -14.35 -21.77 -10.79
N ALA A 112 -15.23 -22.66 -11.29
CA ALA A 112 -14.85 -24.03 -11.65
C ALA A 112 -14.03 -24.15 -12.94
N ILE A 113 -14.24 -23.25 -13.92
CA ILE A 113 -13.72 -23.42 -15.28
C ILE A 113 -12.19 -23.51 -15.35
N GLY A 114 -11.47 -22.82 -14.45
CA GLY A 114 -10.02 -22.89 -14.33
C GLY A 114 -9.48 -24.21 -13.74
N PHE A 115 -10.37 -25.10 -13.22
CA PHE A 115 -10.00 -26.33 -12.53
C PHE A 115 -10.63 -27.59 -13.16
N LEU A 116 -11.01 -27.53 -14.42
CA LEU A 116 -11.64 -28.65 -15.11
C LEU A 116 -10.65 -29.76 -15.53
N GLY A 117 -9.34 -29.58 -15.29
CA GLY A 117 -8.30 -30.54 -15.67
C GLY A 117 -7.88 -30.44 -17.12
N TYR A 118 -8.05 -29.30 -17.75
CA TYR A 118 -7.68 -29.04 -19.15
C TYR A 118 -6.87 -27.74 -19.26
N LYS A 119 -5.93 -27.72 -20.24
CA LYS A 119 -5.14 -26.53 -20.57
C LYS A 119 -5.96 -25.50 -21.34
N GLY A 120 -5.80 -24.21 -20.98
CA GLY A 120 -6.43 -23.08 -21.66
C GLY A 120 -7.85 -22.76 -21.19
N THR A 121 -8.45 -23.55 -20.28
CA THR A 121 -9.80 -23.25 -19.77
C THR A 121 -9.85 -22.01 -18.87
N ILE A 122 -8.73 -21.66 -18.23
CA ILE A 122 -8.63 -20.45 -17.39
C ILE A 122 -8.87 -19.15 -18.17
N GLU A 123 -8.59 -19.13 -19.47
CA GLU A 123 -8.85 -17.98 -20.34
C GLU A 123 -10.34 -17.59 -20.37
N TYR A 124 -11.23 -18.58 -20.22
CA TYR A 124 -12.68 -18.35 -20.18
C TYR A 124 -13.13 -17.71 -18.86
N HIS A 125 -12.47 -18.06 -17.75
CA HIS A 125 -12.64 -17.34 -16.49
C HIS A 125 -12.27 -15.86 -16.64
N THR A 126 -11.08 -15.59 -17.18
CA THR A 126 -10.56 -14.23 -17.35
C THR A 126 -11.46 -13.39 -18.25
N ARG A 127 -11.83 -13.92 -19.44
CA ARG A 127 -12.71 -13.23 -20.42
C ARG A 127 -14.11 -13.00 -19.86
N ALA A 128 -14.70 -14.00 -19.22
CA ALA A 128 -16.03 -13.86 -18.60
C ALA A 128 -16.01 -12.84 -17.47
N GLY A 129 -14.97 -12.85 -16.64
CA GLY A 129 -14.80 -11.88 -15.57
C GLY A 129 -14.60 -10.45 -16.07
N GLU A 130 -13.81 -10.26 -17.14
CA GLU A 130 -13.63 -8.94 -17.76
C GLU A 130 -14.97 -8.39 -18.28
N LEU A 131 -15.74 -9.20 -18.99
CA LEU A 131 -17.05 -8.80 -19.48
C LEU A 131 -18.04 -8.50 -18.36
N TYR A 132 -18.05 -9.33 -17.32
CA TYR A 132 -19.00 -9.18 -16.22
C TYR A 132 -18.69 -7.96 -15.35
N ASP A 133 -17.44 -7.80 -14.95
CA ASP A 133 -17.03 -6.79 -13.98
C ASP A 133 -16.68 -5.44 -14.63
N GLU A 134 -15.83 -5.42 -15.64
CA GLU A 134 -15.40 -4.19 -16.33
C GLU A 134 -16.38 -3.79 -17.44
N GLY A 135 -16.75 -4.73 -18.32
CA GLY A 135 -17.65 -4.50 -19.44
C GLY A 135 -19.11 -4.30 -19.04
N LYS A 136 -19.50 -4.73 -17.82
CA LYS A 136 -20.88 -4.73 -17.31
C LYS A 136 -21.86 -5.46 -18.25
N ASP A 137 -21.38 -6.48 -18.96
CA ASP A 137 -22.14 -7.31 -19.91
C ASP A 137 -22.24 -8.75 -19.41
N ALA A 138 -23.21 -8.97 -18.51
CA ALA A 138 -23.44 -10.27 -17.89
C ALA A 138 -23.84 -11.34 -18.92
N GLU A 139 -24.69 -11.01 -19.90
CA GLU A 139 -25.14 -11.97 -20.92
C GLU A 139 -23.99 -12.46 -21.78
N GLN A 140 -23.11 -11.57 -22.22
CA GLN A 140 -21.92 -11.97 -22.97
C GLN A 140 -20.94 -12.78 -22.11
N ALA A 141 -20.82 -12.46 -20.79
CA ALA A 141 -20.02 -13.26 -19.87
C ALA A 141 -20.56 -14.68 -19.73
N TYR A 142 -21.89 -14.86 -19.67
CA TYR A 142 -22.51 -16.19 -19.65
C TYR A 142 -22.21 -16.99 -20.92
N HIS A 143 -22.32 -16.37 -22.10
CA HIS A 143 -22.01 -16.98 -23.37
C HIS A 143 -20.55 -17.42 -23.46
N VAL A 144 -19.63 -16.64 -22.95
CA VAL A 144 -18.20 -17.00 -22.89
C VAL A 144 -17.98 -18.27 -22.08
N LEU A 145 -18.61 -18.41 -20.92
CA LEU A 145 -18.52 -19.63 -20.11
C LEU A 145 -19.15 -20.83 -20.85
N ASP A 146 -20.32 -20.68 -21.44
CA ASP A 146 -20.99 -21.74 -22.18
C ASP A 146 -20.12 -22.22 -23.37
N GLU A 147 -19.45 -21.32 -24.10
CA GLU A 147 -18.48 -21.66 -25.13
C GLU A 147 -17.31 -22.50 -24.56
N GLY A 148 -16.75 -22.08 -23.42
CA GLY A 148 -15.68 -22.81 -22.77
C GLY A 148 -16.07 -24.22 -22.37
N TYR A 149 -17.21 -24.39 -21.71
CA TYR A 149 -17.75 -25.68 -21.32
C TYR A 149 -18.13 -26.57 -22.52
N GLU A 150 -18.68 -25.98 -23.59
CA GLU A 150 -18.96 -26.72 -24.83
C GLU A 150 -17.67 -27.28 -25.47
N LYS A 151 -16.61 -26.49 -25.53
CA LYS A 151 -15.30 -26.93 -26.01
C LYS A 151 -14.71 -28.04 -25.15
N VAL A 152 -14.88 -27.99 -23.83
CA VAL A 152 -14.49 -29.09 -22.92
C VAL A 152 -15.26 -30.35 -23.26
N ARG A 153 -16.58 -30.31 -23.39
CA ARG A 153 -17.40 -31.49 -23.77
C ARG A 153 -17.05 -32.06 -25.14
N LYS A 154 -16.58 -31.23 -26.07
CA LYS A 154 -16.13 -31.64 -27.39
C LYS A 154 -14.67 -32.14 -27.41
N GLY A 155 -13.97 -32.15 -26.26
CA GLY A 155 -12.58 -32.58 -26.17
C GLY A 155 -11.59 -31.65 -26.91
N ALA A 156 -11.92 -30.36 -27.01
CA ALA A 156 -11.10 -29.41 -27.75
C ALA A 156 -9.85 -28.94 -26.98
N PHE A 157 -9.77 -29.21 -25.67
CA PHE A 157 -8.62 -28.86 -24.85
C PHE A 157 -7.77 -30.08 -24.50
N PRO A 158 -6.44 -29.97 -24.53
CA PRO A 158 -5.56 -31.04 -24.05
C PRO A 158 -5.70 -31.20 -22.54
N PRO A 159 -5.59 -32.41 -21.98
CA PRO A 159 -5.57 -32.64 -20.55
C PRO A 159 -4.42 -31.87 -19.86
N ALA A 160 -4.68 -31.34 -18.67
CA ALA A 160 -3.65 -30.80 -17.79
C ALA A 160 -3.38 -31.81 -16.66
N THR A 161 -2.10 -32.01 -16.34
CA THR A 161 -1.68 -32.87 -15.21
C THR A 161 -1.62 -32.11 -13.89
N SER A 162 -1.62 -30.79 -13.98
CA SER A 162 -1.72 -29.84 -12.87
C SER A 162 -2.51 -28.63 -13.37
N ARG A 163 -2.87 -27.72 -12.46
CA ARG A 163 -3.38 -26.40 -12.85
C ARG A 163 -2.46 -25.83 -13.95
N ASP A 164 -3.05 -25.40 -15.05
CA ASP A 164 -2.31 -24.76 -16.15
C ASP A 164 -1.92 -23.35 -15.75
N ASN A 165 -0.95 -23.25 -14.87
CA ASN A 165 -0.23 -22.03 -14.64
C ASN A 165 0.79 -21.90 -15.77
N SER A 166 0.35 -21.52 -16.93
CA SER A 166 1.21 -21.16 -18.05
C SER A 166 1.94 -19.83 -17.82
N SER A 167 2.20 -19.47 -16.57
CA SER A 167 3.14 -18.42 -16.27
C SER A 167 4.53 -18.95 -16.60
N GLU A 168 4.81 -18.86 -17.81
CA GLU A 168 6.01 -18.48 -18.53
C GLU A 168 7.33 -18.60 -17.79
N ASN A 169 8.16 -19.42 -18.43
CA ASN A 169 9.61 -19.33 -18.33
C ASN A 169 10.27 -19.56 -16.97
N GLY A 170 9.86 -20.59 -16.25
CA GLY A 170 10.80 -21.58 -15.82
C GLY A 170 11.69 -21.31 -14.62
N LYS A 171 11.66 -20.15 -13.97
CA LYS A 171 12.34 -19.97 -12.68
C LYS A 171 11.46 -19.14 -11.77
N HIS A 172 10.83 -19.83 -10.85
CA HIS A 172 10.13 -19.17 -9.75
C HIS A 172 11.12 -18.84 -8.64
N ILE A 173 10.81 -17.79 -7.85
CA ILE A 173 11.50 -17.58 -6.59
C ILE A 173 11.06 -18.66 -5.59
N THR A 174 11.93 -19.00 -4.66
CA THR A 174 11.66 -20.01 -3.62
C THR A 174 11.27 -19.32 -2.30
N TRP A 175 10.59 -20.05 -1.40
CA TRP A 175 10.27 -19.55 -0.05
C TRP A 175 11.52 -19.22 0.76
N ASP A 176 12.64 -19.94 0.58
CA ASP A 176 13.92 -19.63 1.25
C ASP A 176 14.47 -18.27 0.81
N GLU A 177 14.42 -17.99 -0.49
CA GLU A 177 14.84 -16.69 -1.02
C GLU A 177 13.92 -15.56 -0.54
N LEU A 178 12.61 -15.79 -0.50
CA LEU A 178 11.66 -14.80 0.04
C LEU A 178 11.92 -14.52 1.52
N ARG A 179 12.21 -15.54 2.35
CA ARG A 179 12.61 -15.35 3.75
C ARG A 179 13.89 -14.53 3.87
N ALA A 180 14.88 -14.79 3.02
CA ALA A 180 16.12 -14.01 3.02
C ALA A 180 15.87 -12.53 2.68
N LEU A 181 14.97 -12.24 1.73
CA LEU A 181 14.57 -10.88 1.35
C LEU A 181 13.74 -10.21 2.46
N ALA A 182 12.81 -10.93 3.09
CA ALA A 182 12.02 -10.44 4.21
C ALA A 182 12.91 -9.99 5.38
N ASN A 183 13.97 -10.77 5.70
CA ASN A 183 14.97 -10.41 6.70
C ASN A 183 15.79 -9.17 6.34
N ARG A 184 15.82 -8.77 5.08
CA ARG A 184 16.45 -7.53 4.60
C ARG A 184 15.51 -6.34 4.58
N GLY A 185 14.25 -6.51 5.02
CA GLY A 185 13.27 -5.44 5.14
C GLY A 185 12.32 -5.29 3.96
N TYR A 186 12.34 -6.22 2.99
CA TYR A 186 11.30 -6.26 1.96
C TYR A 186 9.98 -6.79 2.54
N GLU A 187 8.88 -6.21 2.11
CA GLU A 187 7.54 -6.69 2.45
C GLU A 187 7.04 -7.66 1.37
N PHE A 188 6.43 -8.74 1.82
CA PHE A 188 5.65 -9.65 0.98
C PHE A 188 4.20 -9.62 1.44
N ALA A 189 3.28 -9.49 0.48
CA ALA A 189 1.86 -9.43 0.75
C ALA A 189 1.11 -10.35 -0.24
N SER A 190 -0.14 -10.63 0.05
CA SER A 190 -0.92 -11.57 -0.76
C SER A 190 -1.35 -10.98 -2.11
N HIS A 191 -1.16 -11.77 -3.18
CA HIS A 191 -1.80 -11.59 -4.47
C HIS A 191 -2.67 -12.81 -4.82
N THR A 192 -3.36 -13.34 -3.78
CA THR A 192 -4.18 -14.56 -3.83
C THR A 192 -3.37 -15.85 -4.02
N VAL A 193 -4.06 -16.98 -4.08
CA VAL A 193 -3.41 -18.28 -4.36
C VAL A 193 -3.13 -18.45 -5.84
N THR A 194 -4.11 -18.11 -6.69
CA THR A 194 -4.11 -18.52 -8.10
C THR A 194 -4.32 -17.39 -9.09
N HIS A 195 -4.33 -16.14 -8.62
CA HIS A 195 -4.51 -14.95 -9.45
C HIS A 195 -5.83 -14.93 -10.27
N PRO A 196 -7.00 -15.25 -9.67
CA PRO A 196 -8.27 -15.20 -10.37
C PRO A 196 -8.87 -13.79 -10.36
N ARG A 197 -9.86 -13.55 -11.22
CA ARG A 197 -10.71 -12.36 -11.08
C ARG A 197 -11.67 -12.54 -9.91
N MET A 198 -11.34 -11.92 -8.79
CA MET A 198 -12.03 -12.11 -7.51
C MET A 198 -13.53 -11.74 -7.56
N ALA A 199 -13.87 -10.75 -8.36
CA ALA A 199 -15.24 -10.27 -8.50
C ALA A 199 -16.23 -11.30 -9.07
N VAL A 200 -15.74 -12.33 -9.76
CA VAL A 200 -16.58 -13.37 -10.40
C VAL A 200 -16.45 -14.77 -9.77
N LEU A 201 -15.73 -14.88 -8.65
CA LEU A 201 -15.71 -16.11 -7.86
C LEU A 201 -17.00 -16.26 -7.05
N ASP A 202 -17.45 -17.50 -6.83
CA ASP A 202 -18.40 -17.76 -5.75
C ASP A 202 -17.77 -17.56 -4.36
N ASP A 203 -18.59 -17.53 -3.31
CA ASP A 203 -18.12 -17.18 -1.97
C ASP A 203 -17.10 -18.17 -1.42
N ALA A 204 -17.25 -19.47 -1.70
CA ALA A 204 -16.35 -20.49 -1.19
C ALA A 204 -14.95 -20.35 -1.82
N ASN A 205 -14.88 -20.11 -3.12
CA ASN A 205 -13.64 -19.95 -3.84
C ASN A 205 -13.00 -18.57 -3.58
N LEU A 206 -13.80 -17.52 -3.41
CA LEU A 206 -13.32 -16.20 -2.97
C LEU A 206 -12.63 -16.30 -1.60
N VAL A 207 -13.26 -16.98 -0.65
CA VAL A 207 -12.70 -17.22 0.69
C VAL A 207 -11.43 -18.05 0.61
N TYR A 208 -11.42 -19.11 -0.21
CA TYR A 208 -10.25 -19.96 -0.39
C TYR A 208 -9.03 -19.16 -0.89
N GLU A 209 -9.21 -18.35 -1.91
CA GLU A 209 -8.14 -17.53 -2.51
C GLU A 209 -7.53 -16.54 -1.49
N LEU A 210 -8.35 -15.90 -0.68
CA LEU A 210 -7.91 -14.97 0.34
C LEU A 210 -7.27 -15.65 1.56
N GLU A 211 -7.94 -16.68 2.09
CA GLU A 211 -7.56 -17.33 3.35
C GLU A 211 -6.31 -18.19 3.18
N MET A 212 -6.25 -19.00 2.10
CA MET A 212 -5.13 -19.93 1.91
C MET A 212 -3.86 -19.19 1.52
N SER A 213 -3.96 -18.13 0.74
CA SER A 213 -2.79 -17.27 0.47
C SER A 213 -2.27 -16.62 1.76
N ARG A 214 -3.18 -16.08 2.58
CA ARG A 214 -2.81 -15.51 3.88
C ARG A 214 -2.17 -16.55 4.80
N GLN A 215 -2.71 -17.76 4.85
CA GLN A 215 -2.17 -18.83 5.69
C GLN A 215 -0.78 -19.29 5.22
N GLU A 216 -0.58 -19.41 3.91
CA GLU A 216 0.73 -19.75 3.35
C GLU A 216 1.78 -18.69 3.72
N ILE A 217 1.45 -17.40 3.54
CA ILE A 217 2.33 -16.29 3.93
C ILE A 217 2.60 -16.31 5.44
N LEU A 218 1.60 -16.55 6.27
CA LEU A 218 1.78 -16.66 7.73
C LEU A 218 2.77 -17.76 8.10
N ASP A 219 2.63 -18.94 7.48
CA ASP A 219 3.45 -20.11 7.78
C ASP A 219 4.90 -19.94 7.27
N GLN A 220 5.08 -19.29 6.12
CA GLN A 220 6.38 -19.16 5.47
C GLN A 220 7.17 -17.91 5.88
N LEU A 221 6.48 -16.79 6.09
CA LEU A 221 7.09 -15.47 6.29
C LEU A 221 6.71 -14.82 7.62
N GLY A 222 5.68 -15.33 8.30
CA GLY A 222 5.22 -14.85 9.58
C GLY A 222 4.16 -13.76 9.53
N PHE A 223 3.64 -13.44 10.71
CA PHE A 223 2.47 -12.56 10.89
C PHE A 223 2.62 -11.16 10.28
N LYS A 224 3.83 -10.60 10.29
CA LYS A 224 4.12 -9.26 9.76
C LYS A 224 3.68 -9.12 8.30
N HIS A 225 3.79 -10.18 7.51
CA HIS A 225 3.52 -10.20 6.07
C HIS A 225 2.04 -10.47 5.71
N THR A 226 1.16 -10.60 6.72
CA THR A 226 -0.29 -10.83 6.50
C THR A 226 -1.13 -9.57 6.66
N PHE A 227 -0.55 -8.39 6.41
CA PHE A 227 -1.20 -7.10 6.66
C PHE A 227 -2.13 -6.68 5.53
N SER A 228 -1.71 -6.83 4.29
CA SER A 228 -2.43 -6.36 3.10
C SER A 228 -2.60 -7.43 2.03
N VAL A 229 -3.54 -7.19 1.14
CA VAL A 229 -3.80 -8.00 -0.06
C VAL A 229 -3.99 -7.09 -1.27
N GLU A 230 -3.61 -7.58 -2.43
CA GLU A 230 -4.01 -7.02 -3.72
C GLU A 230 -4.86 -8.03 -4.48
N CYS A 231 -6.03 -7.63 -4.88
CA CYS A 231 -6.89 -8.44 -5.73
C CYS A 231 -6.41 -8.37 -7.18
N PRO A 232 -6.21 -9.50 -7.85
CA PRO A 232 -5.72 -9.54 -9.22
C PRO A 232 -6.54 -8.66 -10.18
N TYR A 233 -5.84 -8.11 -11.18
CA TYR A 233 -6.36 -7.19 -12.20
C TYR A 233 -6.78 -5.80 -11.67
N GLY A 234 -6.73 -5.58 -10.37
CA GLY A 234 -7.10 -4.31 -9.74
C GLY A 234 -8.60 -4.00 -9.86
N THR A 235 -9.42 -5.03 -9.98
CA THR A 235 -10.88 -4.92 -10.11
C THR A 235 -11.56 -5.64 -8.93
N GLU A 236 -11.82 -4.90 -7.88
CA GLU A 236 -12.57 -5.37 -6.73
C GLU A 236 -13.97 -4.79 -6.73
N ASN A 237 -14.97 -5.65 -6.57
CA ASN A 237 -16.31 -5.20 -6.19
C ASN A 237 -16.48 -5.20 -4.66
N ASP A 238 -17.56 -4.60 -4.17
CA ASP A 238 -17.82 -4.48 -2.71
C ASP A 238 -17.75 -5.82 -1.99
N ARG A 239 -18.20 -6.91 -2.63
CA ARG A 239 -18.19 -8.26 -2.04
C ARG A 239 -16.76 -8.78 -1.86
N ALA A 240 -15.90 -8.61 -2.86
CA ALA A 240 -14.50 -9.01 -2.78
C ALA A 240 -13.74 -8.17 -1.75
N VAL A 241 -13.97 -6.86 -1.70
CA VAL A 241 -13.40 -5.95 -0.70
C VAL A 241 -13.83 -6.33 0.72
N GLN A 242 -15.12 -6.57 0.95
CA GLN A 242 -15.62 -6.99 2.27
C GLN A 242 -14.99 -8.31 2.72
N ALA A 243 -14.90 -9.31 1.82
CA ALA A 243 -14.27 -10.59 2.12
C ALA A 243 -12.77 -10.42 2.44
N ALA A 244 -12.07 -9.55 1.73
CA ALA A 244 -10.67 -9.23 1.97
C ALA A 244 -10.47 -8.55 3.34
N LEU A 245 -11.28 -7.54 3.68
CA LEU A 245 -11.15 -6.78 4.93
C LEU A 245 -11.51 -7.57 6.20
N LEU A 246 -12.21 -8.69 6.07
CA LEU A 246 -12.37 -9.65 7.19
C LEU A 246 -11.06 -10.37 7.54
N ARG A 247 -10.05 -10.37 6.66
CA ARG A 247 -8.80 -11.15 6.77
C ARG A 247 -7.54 -10.32 6.83
N TYR A 248 -7.56 -9.21 6.12
CA TYR A 248 -6.46 -8.27 5.98
C TYR A 248 -6.85 -6.90 6.56
N GLN A 249 -5.87 -6.06 6.84
CA GLN A 249 -6.15 -4.70 7.36
C GLN A 249 -6.57 -3.74 6.25
N LEU A 250 -6.13 -4.00 5.02
CA LEU A 250 -6.53 -3.25 3.82
C LEU A 250 -6.27 -4.06 2.54
N ALA A 251 -7.01 -3.73 1.49
CA ALA A 251 -6.64 -4.07 0.12
C ALA A 251 -5.88 -2.89 -0.52
N ARG A 252 -4.96 -3.15 -1.48
CA ARG A 252 -4.17 -2.07 -2.08
C ARG A 252 -5.05 -1.04 -2.78
N ASN A 253 -6.15 -1.42 -3.40
CA ASN A 253 -7.08 -0.51 -4.06
C ASN A 253 -8.19 0.02 -3.13
N TYR A 254 -8.20 -0.40 -1.88
CA TYR A 254 -9.19 0.06 -0.92
C TYR A 254 -8.59 0.22 0.48
N MET A 255 -8.51 1.46 0.94
CA MET A 255 -8.13 1.80 2.31
C MET A 255 -9.40 2.19 3.08
N PRO A 256 -9.80 1.40 4.09
CA PRO A 256 -11.02 1.69 4.85
C PRO A 256 -10.77 2.82 5.86
N ASP A 257 -10.45 4.01 5.36
CA ASP A 257 -10.13 5.20 6.14
C ASP A 257 -10.82 6.42 5.53
N PRO A 258 -11.73 7.08 6.27
CA PRO A 258 -12.52 8.19 5.72
C PRO A 258 -11.69 9.46 5.45
N GLU A 259 -10.50 9.59 6.03
CA GLU A 259 -9.62 10.75 5.84
C GLU A 259 -8.62 10.57 4.70
N VAL A 260 -8.73 9.47 3.96
CA VAL A 260 -7.90 9.18 2.78
C VAL A 260 -8.74 9.22 1.52
N ASP A 261 -8.30 9.97 0.50
CA ASP A 261 -8.80 9.80 -0.87
C ASP A 261 -8.00 8.67 -1.53
N ASP A 262 -8.71 7.70 -2.10
CA ASP A 262 -8.13 6.61 -2.87
C ASP A 262 -8.24 6.91 -4.36
N LEU A 263 -7.10 7.27 -4.96
CA LEU A 263 -6.99 7.50 -6.39
C LEU A 263 -6.23 6.34 -7.03
N ASP A 264 -6.95 5.35 -7.53
CA ASP A 264 -6.39 4.19 -8.20
C ASP A 264 -5.72 4.56 -9.55
N ARG A 265 -5.20 3.55 -10.25
CA ARG A 265 -4.47 3.75 -11.51
C ARG A 265 -5.35 4.30 -12.63
N SER A 266 -6.65 4.03 -12.61
CA SER A 266 -7.63 4.47 -13.61
C SER A 266 -8.17 5.87 -13.33
N ASN A 267 -8.00 6.36 -12.10
CA ASN A 267 -8.51 7.66 -11.68
C ASN A 267 -7.67 8.80 -12.27
N ALA A 268 -8.33 9.67 -13.05
CA ALA A 268 -7.69 10.82 -13.69
C ALA A 268 -7.66 12.09 -12.82
N MET A 269 -8.21 12.06 -11.60
CA MET A 269 -8.25 13.22 -10.72
C MET A 269 -6.82 13.65 -10.35
N ASP A 270 -6.58 14.96 -10.34
CA ASP A 270 -5.33 15.50 -9.83
C ASP A 270 -5.33 15.40 -8.29
N PRO A 271 -4.37 14.68 -7.67
CA PRO A 271 -4.31 14.53 -6.22
C PRO A 271 -4.20 15.87 -5.48
N ALA A 272 -3.69 16.91 -6.14
CA ALA A 272 -3.61 18.26 -5.58
C ALA A 272 -4.99 18.91 -5.35
N THR A 273 -6.05 18.40 -5.96
CA THR A 273 -7.41 18.91 -5.76
C THR A 273 -8.13 18.31 -4.56
N SER A 274 -7.57 17.26 -3.97
CA SER A 274 -8.14 16.63 -2.77
C SER A 274 -8.06 17.55 -1.56
N ARG A 275 -9.15 17.54 -0.76
CA ARG A 275 -9.23 18.22 0.53
C ARG A 275 -9.04 17.28 1.72
N LYS A 276 -8.83 16.00 1.48
CA LYS A 276 -8.58 15.02 2.51
C LYS A 276 -7.21 15.22 3.14
N GLU A 277 -7.07 14.76 4.36
CA GLU A 277 -5.79 14.84 5.07
C GLU A 277 -4.69 14.10 4.30
N TYR A 278 -5.05 12.97 3.68
CA TYR A 278 -4.17 12.15 2.87
C TYR A 278 -4.79 11.80 1.52
N VAL A 279 -3.92 11.60 0.54
CA VAL A 279 -4.29 11.09 -0.79
C VAL A 279 -3.40 9.90 -1.10
N ARG A 280 -3.96 8.71 -1.20
CA ARG A 280 -3.29 7.54 -1.72
C ARG A 280 -3.40 7.55 -3.25
N TRP A 281 -2.31 7.85 -3.90
CA TRP A 281 -2.27 8.06 -5.35
C TRP A 281 -1.52 6.93 -6.02
N GLN A 282 -2.23 6.04 -6.71
CA GLN A 282 -1.63 4.91 -7.40
C GLN A 282 -1.28 5.26 -8.83
N ARG A 283 -0.08 4.87 -9.27
CA ARG A 283 0.40 5.06 -10.64
C ARG A 283 1.17 3.83 -11.10
N GLY A 284 0.99 3.48 -12.39
CA GLY A 284 1.62 2.30 -12.99
C GLY A 284 2.74 2.70 -13.95
N PRO A 285 4.01 2.50 -13.59
CA PRO A 285 5.12 2.63 -14.50
C PRO A 285 5.13 1.46 -15.50
N LEU A 286 4.31 1.56 -16.55
CA LEU A 286 4.19 0.55 -17.61
C LEU A 286 5.28 0.74 -18.69
N THR A 287 5.46 -0.23 -19.58
CA THR A 287 6.47 -0.18 -20.67
C THR A 287 6.45 1.14 -21.43
N GLU A 288 5.27 1.60 -21.80
CA GLU A 288 5.06 2.83 -22.58
C GLU A 288 5.08 4.12 -21.76
N THR A 289 5.10 4.05 -20.42
CA THR A 289 5.04 5.24 -19.57
C THR A 289 6.32 6.05 -19.68
N PRO A 290 6.28 7.33 -20.13
CA PRO A 290 7.46 8.15 -20.28
C PRO A 290 8.15 8.44 -18.94
N MET A 291 9.48 8.48 -18.94
CA MET A 291 10.30 8.74 -17.75
C MET A 291 9.95 10.11 -17.11
N GLU A 292 9.74 11.12 -17.92
CA GLU A 292 9.42 12.48 -17.41
C GLU A 292 8.05 12.52 -16.72
N LEU A 293 7.07 11.75 -17.22
CA LEU A 293 5.79 11.59 -16.52
C LEU A 293 5.98 10.89 -15.17
N MET A 294 6.76 9.82 -15.13
CA MET A 294 7.07 9.10 -13.89
C MET A 294 7.75 10.01 -12.86
N LYS A 295 8.73 10.82 -13.27
CA LYS A 295 9.39 11.80 -12.40
C LYS A 295 8.43 12.88 -11.89
N SER A 296 7.50 13.34 -12.73
CA SER A 296 6.51 14.34 -12.34
C SER A 296 5.61 13.87 -11.19
N TRP A 297 5.31 12.57 -11.10
CA TRP A 297 4.56 12.01 -9.96
C TRP A 297 5.34 12.16 -8.65
N VAL A 298 6.64 11.91 -8.70
CA VAL A 298 7.55 12.05 -7.55
C VAL A 298 7.64 13.51 -7.10
N ASP A 299 7.81 14.45 -8.04
CA ASP A 299 7.88 15.88 -7.74
C ASP A 299 6.57 16.41 -7.17
N LYS A 300 5.44 15.99 -7.72
CA LYS A 300 4.12 16.35 -7.18
C LYS A 300 3.97 15.86 -5.74
N THR A 301 4.37 14.63 -5.45
CA THR A 301 4.34 14.06 -4.10
C THR A 301 5.21 14.85 -3.13
N ALA A 302 6.42 15.23 -3.55
CA ALA A 302 7.33 16.02 -2.72
C ALA A 302 6.82 17.43 -2.43
N GLY A 303 6.02 18.01 -3.35
CA GLY A 303 5.54 19.39 -3.27
C GLY A 303 4.22 19.58 -2.51
N GLN A 304 3.33 18.57 -2.46
CA GLN A 304 1.95 18.74 -1.96
C GLN A 304 1.77 18.54 -0.44
N GLY A 305 2.60 17.76 0.19
CA GLY A 305 2.54 17.55 1.65
C GLY A 305 1.53 16.53 2.15
N ASN A 306 0.62 16.01 1.32
CA ASN A 306 -0.41 15.05 1.72
C ASN A 306 -0.50 13.79 0.85
N ILE A 307 0.41 13.59 -0.12
CA ILE A 307 0.34 12.48 -1.06
C ILE A 307 1.18 11.29 -0.57
N TRP A 308 0.55 10.12 -0.60
CA TRP A 308 1.19 8.82 -0.61
C TRP A 308 1.18 8.26 -2.03
N LEU A 309 2.30 8.32 -2.73
CA LEU A 309 2.47 7.77 -4.07
C LEU A 309 2.73 6.26 -3.98
N VAL A 310 1.81 5.46 -4.52
CA VAL A 310 1.96 4.01 -4.65
C VAL A 310 2.30 3.69 -6.10
N LEU A 311 3.51 3.23 -6.34
CA LEU A 311 3.99 2.85 -7.66
C LEU A 311 3.79 1.35 -7.88
N VAL A 312 3.04 0.99 -8.91
CA VAL A 312 2.63 -0.40 -9.19
C VAL A 312 3.37 -0.91 -10.40
N PHE A 313 4.42 -1.70 -10.17
CA PHE A 313 5.23 -2.37 -11.17
C PHE A 313 4.78 -3.83 -11.35
N HIS A 314 5.07 -4.39 -12.51
CA HIS A 314 4.83 -5.82 -12.81
C HIS A 314 6.09 -6.45 -13.40
N GLY A 315 6.19 -6.52 -14.74
CA GLY A 315 7.32 -7.14 -15.41
C GLY A 315 8.62 -6.33 -15.36
N VAL A 316 9.75 -7.03 -15.50
CA VAL A 316 11.09 -6.46 -15.57
C VAL A 316 11.89 -7.17 -16.67
N ASP A 317 12.60 -6.41 -17.52
CA ASP A 317 13.47 -6.91 -18.61
C ASP A 317 12.79 -8.00 -19.47
N GLY A 318 11.58 -7.71 -19.93
CA GLY A 318 10.84 -8.57 -20.84
C GLY A 318 10.12 -9.76 -20.18
N ILE A 319 10.23 -9.94 -18.86
CA ILE A 319 9.50 -10.98 -18.10
C ILE A 319 8.36 -10.36 -17.30
N GLY A 320 7.15 -10.88 -17.45
CA GLY A 320 5.93 -10.40 -16.81
C GLY A 320 5.19 -9.32 -17.61
N TRP A 321 4.04 -8.89 -17.10
CA TRP A 321 3.15 -7.95 -17.78
C TRP A 321 3.75 -6.53 -17.84
N LYS A 322 3.68 -5.89 -19.03
CA LYS A 322 4.12 -4.49 -19.25
C LYS A 322 5.48 -4.13 -18.60
N PRO A 323 6.56 -4.84 -18.93
CA PRO A 323 7.83 -4.74 -18.23
C PRO A 323 8.52 -3.40 -18.43
N LYS A 324 9.19 -2.91 -17.37
CA LYS A 324 10.21 -1.85 -17.42
C LYS A 324 11.60 -2.47 -17.55
N THR A 325 12.49 -1.79 -18.24
CA THR A 325 13.88 -2.24 -18.31
C THR A 325 14.62 -1.97 -16.99
N GLY A 326 15.62 -2.79 -16.67
CA GLY A 326 16.50 -2.54 -15.52
C GLY A 326 17.18 -1.17 -15.57
N ALA A 327 17.50 -0.67 -16.78
CA ALA A 327 18.04 0.66 -16.98
C ALA A 327 17.05 1.77 -16.59
N ASP A 328 15.77 1.64 -16.99
CA ASP A 328 14.73 2.58 -16.61
C ASP A 328 14.47 2.54 -15.09
N LEU A 329 14.43 1.34 -14.50
CA LEU A 329 14.26 1.19 -13.05
C LEU A 329 15.41 1.87 -12.30
N LYS A 330 16.66 1.65 -12.71
CA LYS A 330 17.82 2.31 -12.10
C LYS A 330 17.74 3.83 -12.19
N ASN A 331 17.36 4.37 -13.35
CA ASN A 331 17.21 5.83 -13.53
C ASN A 331 16.09 6.37 -12.62
N TYR A 332 14.92 5.72 -12.63
CA TYR A 332 13.77 6.17 -11.85
C TYR A 332 13.98 6.05 -10.34
N PHE A 333 14.54 4.94 -9.88
CA PHE A 333 14.81 4.74 -8.44
C PHE A 333 15.92 5.68 -7.94
N SER A 334 16.93 5.96 -8.76
CA SER A 334 17.92 7.00 -8.44
C SER A 334 17.28 8.38 -8.31
N TYR A 335 16.29 8.69 -9.17
CA TYR A 335 15.54 9.93 -9.07
C TYR A 335 14.71 10.01 -7.78
N ILE A 336 13.98 8.93 -7.42
CA ILE A 336 13.26 8.85 -6.14
C ILE A 336 14.24 9.03 -4.97
N LYS A 337 15.38 8.34 -4.98
CA LYS A 337 16.42 8.47 -3.95
C LYS A 337 16.94 9.90 -3.82
N SER A 338 17.11 10.63 -4.92
CA SER A 338 17.53 12.03 -4.90
C SER A 338 16.55 12.97 -4.17
N ARG A 339 15.30 12.53 -3.95
CA ARG A 339 14.25 13.27 -3.22
C ARG A 339 14.10 12.83 -1.75
N GLU A 340 15.00 12.02 -1.23
CA GLU A 340 14.93 11.46 0.15
C GLU A 340 14.85 12.51 1.26
N GLN A 341 15.31 13.75 1.00
CA GLN A 341 15.15 14.84 1.96
C GLN A 341 13.68 15.24 2.14
N SER A 342 12.88 15.13 1.08
CA SER A 342 11.46 15.51 1.09
C SER A 342 10.51 14.31 1.18
N LEU A 343 10.93 13.12 0.78
CA LEU A 343 10.08 11.94 0.68
C LEU A 343 10.51 10.84 1.63
N TRP A 344 9.51 10.21 2.22
CA TRP A 344 9.67 8.97 2.97
C TRP A 344 9.38 7.78 2.04
N VAL A 345 10.43 7.04 1.65
CA VAL A 345 10.26 5.80 0.89
C VAL A 345 10.16 4.65 1.86
N ALA A 346 9.04 3.92 1.83
CA ALA A 346 8.77 2.84 2.77
C ALA A 346 7.92 1.74 2.12
N THR A 347 7.83 0.59 2.79
CA THR A 347 6.92 -0.48 2.38
C THR A 347 5.46 -0.02 2.41
N PHE A 348 4.61 -0.70 1.69
CA PHE A 348 3.19 -0.36 1.62
C PHE A 348 2.52 -0.42 3.00
N GLN A 349 2.78 -1.50 3.76
CA GLN A 349 2.23 -1.62 5.12
C GLN A 349 2.76 -0.58 6.09
N ASP A 350 4.04 -0.18 5.99
CA ASP A 350 4.62 0.77 6.94
C ASP A 350 3.99 2.15 6.76
N VAL A 351 3.75 2.58 5.51
CA VAL A 351 3.04 3.85 5.26
C VAL A 351 1.60 3.78 5.76
N ALA A 352 0.88 2.69 5.47
CA ALA A 352 -0.49 2.48 5.93
C ALA A 352 -0.59 2.44 7.46
N LYS A 353 0.33 1.74 8.13
CA LYS A 353 0.42 1.70 9.59
C LYS A 353 0.63 3.09 10.17
N TYR A 354 1.65 3.81 9.69
CA TYR A 354 1.96 5.15 10.19
C TYR A 354 0.77 6.10 10.09
N LEU A 355 0.08 6.07 8.95
CA LEU A 355 -1.12 6.85 8.70
C LEU A 355 -2.18 6.61 9.78
N ARG A 356 -2.54 5.33 10.01
CA ARG A 356 -3.53 4.95 11.02
C ARG A 356 -3.07 5.23 12.44
N GLU A 357 -1.82 4.89 12.78
CA GLU A 357 -1.27 5.14 14.12
C GLU A 357 -1.27 6.64 14.43
N ARG A 358 -0.92 7.49 13.45
CA ARG A 358 -0.95 8.92 13.63
C ARG A 358 -2.37 9.46 13.84
N GLN A 359 -3.36 8.99 13.07
CA GLN A 359 -4.76 9.41 13.17
C GLN A 359 -5.40 9.02 14.52
N HIS A 360 -4.94 7.91 15.08
CA HIS A 360 -5.39 7.36 16.36
C HIS A 360 -4.53 7.78 17.55
N ALA A 361 -3.55 8.66 17.35
CA ALA A 361 -2.65 9.11 18.39
C ALA A 361 -2.88 10.56 18.77
N THR A 362 -2.64 10.85 20.05
CA THR A 362 -2.63 12.19 20.62
C THR A 362 -1.31 12.44 21.33
N VAL A 363 -0.81 13.67 21.27
CA VAL A 363 0.37 14.08 22.02
C VAL A 363 0.05 15.30 22.88
N ALA A 364 0.42 15.22 24.15
CA ALA A 364 0.41 16.34 25.07
C ALA A 364 1.84 16.63 25.53
N SER A 365 2.20 17.89 25.70
CA SER A 365 3.54 18.27 26.14
C SER A 365 3.50 19.38 27.16
N TYR A 366 4.49 19.40 28.04
CA TYR A 366 4.69 20.45 29.05
C TYR A 366 6.18 20.67 29.28
N ARG A 367 6.54 21.87 29.76
CA ARG A 367 7.90 22.25 30.11
C ARG A 367 7.99 22.46 31.60
N ASP A 368 9.03 21.88 32.21
CA ASP A 368 9.40 22.14 33.61
C ASP A 368 10.92 22.46 33.66
N GLY A 369 11.21 23.74 33.88
CA GLY A 369 12.58 24.26 33.83
C GLY A 369 13.25 23.98 32.46
N GLU A 370 14.35 23.21 32.49
CA GLU A 370 15.12 22.82 31.31
C GLU A 370 14.69 21.48 30.71
N ILE A 371 13.57 20.91 31.18
CA ILE A 371 13.06 19.63 30.66
C ILE A 371 11.74 19.88 29.94
N ILE A 372 11.62 19.40 28.70
CA ILE A 372 10.36 19.30 27.98
C ILE A 372 9.92 17.84 28.03
N SER A 373 8.68 17.60 28.42
CA SER A 373 8.09 16.27 28.49
C SER A 373 6.96 16.13 27.49
N ALA A 374 6.92 15.02 26.74
CA ALA A 374 5.85 14.70 25.80
C ALA A 374 5.23 13.33 26.13
N VAL A 375 3.90 13.30 26.21
CA VAL A 375 3.10 12.09 26.46
C VAL A 375 2.39 11.73 25.16
N LEU A 376 2.75 10.63 24.56
CA LEU A 376 2.16 10.11 23.32
C LEU A 376 1.23 8.94 23.64
N ARG A 377 -0.03 9.05 23.25
CA ARG A 377 -1.07 8.03 23.48
C ARG A 377 -1.72 7.65 22.16
N SER A 378 -2.09 6.38 22.01
CA SER A 378 -2.90 5.84 20.92
C SER A 378 -3.98 4.93 21.47
N ASP A 379 -5.15 4.92 20.86
CA ASP A 379 -6.25 4.01 21.15
C ASP A 379 -6.18 2.70 20.33
N LEU A 380 -5.22 2.59 19.38
CA LEU A 380 -4.96 1.35 18.67
C LEU A 380 -4.33 0.33 19.61
N THR A 381 -5.02 -0.80 19.80
CA THR A 381 -4.56 -1.91 20.65
C THR A 381 -4.09 -3.12 19.86
N ASN A 382 -4.22 -3.10 18.53
CA ASN A 382 -3.84 -4.21 17.69
C ASN A 382 -2.30 -4.27 17.55
N VAL A 383 -1.73 -5.43 17.87
CA VAL A 383 -0.28 -5.70 17.76
C VAL A 383 0.31 -5.52 16.35
N ARG A 384 -0.54 -5.32 15.34
CA ARG A 384 -0.10 -4.99 13.98
C ARG A 384 0.40 -3.56 13.83
N TYR A 385 0.00 -2.66 14.75
CA TYR A 385 0.38 -1.25 14.76
C TYR A 385 1.50 -1.07 15.78
N ASP A 386 2.72 -1.05 15.30
CA ASP A 386 3.95 -1.13 16.09
C ASP A 386 5.02 -0.11 15.66
N LEU A 387 4.65 0.84 14.78
CA LEU A 387 5.59 1.84 14.29
C LEU A 387 5.75 2.98 15.30
N PRO A 388 6.99 3.43 15.54
CA PRO A 388 7.18 4.69 16.24
C PRO A 388 6.68 5.86 15.41
N LEU A 389 6.02 6.83 16.05
CA LEU A 389 5.59 8.07 15.40
C LEU A 389 6.68 9.15 15.52
N THR A 390 6.82 9.97 14.48
CA THR A 390 7.74 11.11 14.53
C THR A 390 7.06 12.28 15.23
N LEU A 391 7.70 12.75 16.30
CA LEU A 391 7.32 13.97 16.99
C LEU A 391 8.21 15.14 16.58
N LYS A 392 7.60 16.33 16.49
CA LYS A 392 8.26 17.62 16.28
C LYS A 392 8.00 18.47 17.51
N THR A 393 9.06 18.80 18.25
CA THR A 393 8.97 19.61 19.46
C THR A 393 9.74 20.92 19.29
N GLN A 394 9.09 22.05 19.56
CA GLN A 394 9.76 23.34 19.59
C GLN A 394 10.65 23.45 20.84
N VAL A 395 11.89 23.89 20.63
CA VAL A 395 12.90 23.98 21.68
C VAL A 395 13.43 25.41 21.81
N PRO A 396 14.04 25.77 22.96
CA PRO A 396 14.67 27.07 23.13
C PRO A 396 15.76 27.35 22.07
N ASP A 397 15.91 28.63 21.71
CA ASP A 397 16.84 29.03 20.64
C ASP A 397 18.32 28.77 20.97
N GLU A 398 18.65 28.77 22.24
CA GLU A 398 20.00 28.49 22.73
C GLU A 398 20.37 27.01 22.73
N TRP A 399 19.40 26.10 22.50
CA TRP A 399 19.69 24.67 22.40
C TRP A 399 20.31 24.36 21.03
N LYS A 400 21.32 23.49 21.00
CA LYS A 400 21.99 23.04 19.75
C LYS A 400 21.79 21.55 19.53
N THR A 401 21.95 20.78 20.60
CA THR A 401 21.76 19.32 20.62
C THR A 401 20.88 18.98 21.81
N VAL A 402 19.95 18.08 21.60
CA VAL A 402 18.95 17.65 22.59
C VAL A 402 19.09 16.16 22.84
N GLU A 403 19.16 15.76 24.11
CA GLU A 403 18.99 14.38 24.51
C GLU A 403 17.49 14.06 24.59
N ILE A 404 17.09 13.04 23.85
CA ILE A 404 15.74 12.46 23.86
C ILE A 404 15.80 11.16 24.66
N GLN A 405 14.98 11.04 25.70
CA GLN A 405 14.86 9.83 26.49
C GLN A 405 13.42 9.33 26.51
N GLN A 406 13.21 8.04 26.18
CA GLN A 406 11.94 7.32 26.38
C GLN A 406 12.25 5.97 27.04
N GLY A 407 11.86 5.81 28.32
CA GLY A 407 12.29 4.69 29.14
C GLY A 407 13.80 4.65 29.31
N GLU A 408 14.40 3.52 29.02
CA GLU A 408 15.85 3.33 29.06
C GLU A 408 16.57 3.80 27.78
N LYS A 409 15.83 4.02 26.68
CA LYS A 409 16.40 4.44 25.41
C LYS A 409 16.75 5.91 25.42
N ARG A 410 17.99 6.23 25.02
CA ARG A 410 18.46 7.62 24.89
C ARG A 410 19.06 7.82 23.50
N LYS A 411 18.83 9.01 22.94
CA LYS A 411 19.40 9.43 21.67
C LYS A 411 19.64 10.92 21.68
N GLN A 412 20.74 11.36 21.11
CA GLN A 412 20.99 12.78 20.85
C GLN A 412 20.55 13.12 19.43
N VAL A 413 19.92 14.28 19.28
CA VAL A 413 19.48 14.84 18.00
C VAL A 413 19.86 16.32 17.93
N ASP A 414 20.22 16.77 16.74
CA ASP A 414 20.54 18.17 16.51
C ASP A 414 19.27 19.00 16.34
N VAL A 415 19.33 20.24 16.79
CA VAL A 415 18.25 21.20 16.63
C VAL A 415 18.22 21.69 15.18
N ILE A 416 17.05 21.62 14.59
CA ILE A 416 16.78 22.18 13.27
C ILE A 416 16.37 23.64 13.44
N GLN A 417 17.18 24.54 12.89
CA GLN A 417 16.92 25.97 12.90
C GLN A 417 15.89 26.33 11.83
N SER A 418 14.92 27.15 12.19
CA SER A 418 13.87 27.64 11.30
C SER A 418 13.55 29.10 11.62
N ASN A 419 13.12 29.85 10.61
CA ASN A 419 12.73 31.25 10.78
C ASN A 419 11.52 31.44 11.73
N SER A 420 10.71 30.39 11.94
CA SER A 420 9.52 30.47 12.78
C SER A 420 9.77 30.03 14.23
N ALA A 421 10.56 28.97 14.42
CA ALA A 421 10.96 28.45 15.73
C ALA A 421 11.95 27.28 15.52
N ASN A 422 12.92 27.16 16.43
CA ASN A 422 13.81 26.00 16.45
C ASN A 422 13.06 24.75 16.96
N TYR A 423 13.38 23.59 16.37
CA TYR A 423 12.71 22.35 16.74
C TYR A 423 13.62 21.12 16.59
N VAL A 424 13.20 20.04 17.20
CA VAL A 424 13.80 18.70 17.01
C VAL A 424 12.77 17.73 16.46
N LEU A 425 13.26 16.77 15.65
CA LEU A 425 12.48 15.62 15.17
C LEU A 425 13.02 14.35 15.82
N TYR A 426 12.13 13.55 16.37
CA TYR A 426 12.50 12.30 17.02
C TYR A 426 11.38 11.26 16.93
N GLN A 427 11.73 9.99 17.11
CA GLN A 427 10.79 8.88 17.13
C GLN A 427 10.32 8.62 18.55
N ALA A 428 9.02 8.38 18.73
CA ALA A 428 8.42 8.00 20.00
C ALA A 428 7.43 6.84 19.81
N VAL A 429 7.45 5.90 20.74
CA VAL A 429 6.52 4.75 20.76
C VAL A 429 5.26 5.16 21.51
N PRO A 430 4.07 5.05 20.88
CA PRO A 430 2.80 5.33 21.58
C PRO A 430 2.60 4.42 22.80
N ASN A 431 1.91 4.92 23.81
CA ASN A 431 1.59 4.20 25.05
C ASN A 431 2.78 3.69 25.88
N ALA A 432 4.00 4.06 25.49
CA ALA A 432 5.20 3.81 26.28
C ALA A 432 5.42 4.94 27.31
N GLU A 433 6.60 4.97 27.94
CA GLU A 433 6.98 5.98 28.93
C GLU A 433 6.99 7.39 28.34
N VAL A 434 6.88 8.38 29.20
CA VAL A 434 6.96 9.80 28.85
C VAL A 434 8.31 10.07 28.18
N VAL A 435 8.25 10.75 27.03
CA VAL A 435 9.47 11.23 26.36
C VAL A 435 9.96 12.48 27.06
N LYS A 436 11.23 12.51 27.43
CA LYS A 436 11.91 13.66 28.04
C LYS A 436 12.94 14.22 27.07
N LEU A 437 12.94 15.52 26.92
CA LEU A 437 13.90 16.26 26.12
C LEU A 437 14.68 17.19 27.05
N SER A 438 15.99 17.15 26.99
CA SER A 438 16.87 18.04 27.74
C SER A 438 18.06 18.50 26.89
N ARG A 439 18.59 19.68 27.23
CA ARG A 439 19.79 20.21 26.57
C ARG A 439 20.98 19.33 26.87
N VAL A 440 21.75 19.00 25.84
CA VAL A 440 23.08 18.39 26.03
C VAL A 440 24.06 19.48 26.48
N ALA A 441 24.69 19.31 27.64
CA ALA A 441 25.74 20.24 28.08
C ALA A 441 26.90 20.19 27.10
N GLN A 442 27.31 21.34 26.57
CA GLN A 442 28.56 21.43 25.82
C GLN A 442 29.70 21.22 26.81
N THR A 443 30.44 20.12 26.66
CA THR A 443 31.75 20.00 27.30
C THR A 443 32.65 21.07 26.73
N GLN A 444 33.08 22.01 27.62
CA GLN A 444 34.07 23.04 27.28
C GLN A 444 35.40 22.43 26.93
#